data_bdc25e58a1d1071dae839761c118aece
#
_entry.id   bdc25e58a1d1071dae839761c118aece
#
_cell.length_a   1.000
_cell.length_b   1.000
_cell.length_c   1.000
_cell.angle_alpha   90.00
_cell.angle_beta   90.00
_cell.angle_gamma   90.00
#
_symmetry.space_group_name_H-M   'P 1'
#
loop_
_entity.id
_entity.type
_entity.pdbx_description
1 polymer ?
#
loop_
_entity_poly.entity_id
_entity_poly.type
_entity_poly.pdbx_seq_one_letter_code
_entity_poly.pdbx_strand_id
1 'polypeptide(L)'
;MSSELPAIQVSSLNHRYGDRQALIDVTFSADAGSSFALLGPNGGGKTTLFRIITTLLPTTPGHVSVFGHDIANDAQHIRRVMGVVFQSPALDSRLTVTENLKTHGHLYGLSGKRLAARITDVLTLVALADRAQDFVGTLSGGLQRRVEIAKALLPEPKLLVLDEPSTGLDPGARRELWDHLDNLKHTLGTTVMLTPHLMDAAEKSDRVAVLHEGHLVALGSPDDLVAEIGGDVIMITSKTPSVLAEDIHRRFGQDVSVVDGCVRIERTNGRSFVSELIEAFPGQVDGIAVGKPTLEDVFLHHTGQRWS
;
A
#
# COMPACT_ATOMS: atom_id res chain seq x y z
N MET A 1 -17.78 -24.19 -6.13
CA MET A 1 -17.23 -22.93 -5.66
C MET A 1 -17.66 -21.87 -6.65
N SER A 2 -18.64 -21.02 -6.33
CA SER A 2 -19.01 -19.87 -7.16
C SER A 2 -17.81 -18.92 -7.15
N SER A 3 -17.20 -18.70 -8.29
CA SER A 3 -16.14 -17.68 -8.43
C SER A 3 -16.81 -16.32 -8.22
N GLU A 4 -16.68 -15.76 -7.01
CA GLU A 4 -17.02 -14.36 -6.80
C GLU A 4 -16.17 -13.52 -7.73
N LEU A 5 -16.77 -12.50 -8.34
CA LEU A 5 -16.04 -11.57 -9.21
C LEU A 5 -15.01 -10.81 -8.39
N PRO A 6 -13.79 -10.63 -8.89
CA PRO A 6 -12.78 -9.84 -8.19
C PRO A 6 -13.28 -8.41 -7.96
N ALA A 7 -12.89 -7.81 -6.84
CA ALA A 7 -13.22 -6.42 -6.56
C ALA A 7 -12.55 -5.47 -7.55
N ILE A 8 -11.31 -5.77 -7.93
CA ILE A 8 -10.57 -5.03 -8.97
C ILE A 8 -9.93 -6.06 -9.90
N GLN A 9 -10.08 -5.84 -11.21
CA GLN A 9 -9.35 -6.59 -12.21
C GLN A 9 -8.70 -5.61 -13.19
N VAL A 10 -7.41 -5.78 -13.40
CA VAL A 10 -6.59 -5.02 -14.35
C VAL A 10 -5.98 -6.02 -15.33
N SER A 11 -6.10 -5.77 -16.64
CA SER A 11 -5.66 -6.66 -17.70
C SER A 11 -4.90 -5.88 -18.76
N SER A 12 -3.60 -6.16 -18.91
CA SER A 12 -2.71 -5.54 -19.91
C SER A 12 -2.87 -4.02 -20.00
N LEU A 13 -2.97 -3.36 -18.85
CA LEU A 13 -3.17 -1.93 -18.77
C LEU A 13 -1.92 -1.18 -19.16
N ASN A 14 -2.06 -0.29 -20.15
CA ASN A 14 -1.03 0.64 -20.58
C ASN A 14 -1.51 2.07 -20.41
N HIS A 15 -0.64 2.99 -19.97
CA HIS A 15 -0.96 4.41 -19.89
C HIS A 15 0.24 5.29 -20.19
N ARG A 16 0.03 6.39 -20.96
CA ARG A 16 1.07 7.36 -21.34
C ARG A 16 0.64 8.79 -21.06
N TYR A 17 1.59 9.60 -20.65
CA TYR A 17 1.49 11.05 -20.60
C TYR A 17 2.43 11.63 -21.67
N GLY A 18 1.88 12.04 -22.82
CA GLY A 18 2.71 12.41 -23.97
C GLY A 18 3.67 11.28 -24.35
N ASP A 19 4.97 11.54 -24.32
CA ASP A 19 5.99 10.53 -24.64
C ASP A 19 6.37 9.62 -23.47
N ARG A 20 6.04 10.00 -22.24
CA ARG A 20 6.37 9.22 -21.04
C ARG A 20 5.35 8.11 -20.83
N GLN A 21 5.82 6.86 -20.87
CA GLN A 21 5.00 5.71 -20.46
C GLN A 21 5.00 5.60 -18.94
N ALA A 22 3.80 5.56 -18.35
CA ALA A 22 3.59 5.53 -16.91
C ALA A 22 3.13 4.17 -16.40
N LEU A 23 2.46 3.36 -17.26
CA LEU A 23 2.10 1.98 -17.00
C LEU A 23 2.35 1.15 -18.26
N ILE A 24 2.90 -0.05 -18.07
CA ILE A 24 3.33 -0.94 -19.15
C ILE A 24 2.83 -2.35 -18.83
N ASP A 25 1.83 -2.81 -19.58
CA ASP A 25 1.26 -4.16 -19.53
C ASP A 25 0.93 -4.66 -18.12
N VAL A 26 0.35 -3.77 -17.29
CA VAL A 26 0.03 -4.09 -15.90
C VAL A 26 -1.18 -5.03 -15.85
N THR A 27 -1.01 -6.18 -15.20
CA THR A 27 -2.06 -7.21 -15.03
C THR A 27 -2.09 -7.74 -13.61
N PHE A 28 -3.23 -7.59 -12.91
CA PHE A 28 -3.47 -8.18 -11.58
C PHE A 28 -4.95 -8.22 -11.24
N SER A 29 -5.30 -8.94 -10.16
CA SER A 29 -6.63 -8.91 -9.56
C SER A 29 -6.54 -8.77 -8.04
N ALA A 30 -7.54 -8.10 -7.45
CA ALA A 30 -7.77 -8.05 -6.01
C ALA A 30 -9.13 -8.66 -5.69
N ASP A 31 -9.16 -9.57 -4.74
CA ASP A 31 -10.37 -10.30 -4.37
C ASP A 31 -11.34 -9.42 -3.55
N ALA A 32 -12.64 -9.71 -3.64
CA ALA A 32 -13.64 -9.03 -2.84
C ALA A 32 -13.45 -9.35 -1.34
N GLY A 33 -13.63 -8.33 -0.48
CA GLY A 33 -13.46 -8.46 0.97
C GLY A 33 -12.00 -8.61 1.43
N SER A 34 -11.02 -8.41 0.55
CA SER A 34 -9.59 -8.46 0.88
C SER A 34 -8.97 -7.07 1.01
N SER A 35 -7.75 -7.04 1.57
CA SER A 35 -6.86 -5.87 1.55
C SER A 35 -5.76 -6.05 0.51
N PHE A 36 -5.56 -5.02 -0.31
CA PHE A 36 -4.60 -5.02 -1.41
C PHE A 36 -3.69 -3.79 -1.33
N ALA A 37 -2.39 -4.00 -1.19
CA ALA A 37 -1.41 -2.93 -1.17
C ALA A 37 -0.70 -2.76 -2.52
N LEU A 38 -0.59 -1.52 -2.97
CA LEU A 38 0.15 -1.17 -4.17
C LEU A 38 1.44 -0.45 -3.79
N LEU A 39 2.55 -1.16 -3.81
CA LEU A 39 3.89 -0.67 -3.51
C LEU A 39 4.60 -0.18 -4.77
N GLY A 40 5.64 0.62 -4.59
CA GLY A 40 6.53 1.11 -5.64
C GLY A 40 7.15 2.46 -5.26
N PRO A 41 8.28 2.85 -5.85
CA PRO A 41 8.91 4.14 -5.61
C PRO A 41 8.11 5.29 -6.21
N ASN A 42 8.53 6.52 -5.90
CA ASN A 42 7.98 7.70 -6.54
C ASN A 42 8.24 7.64 -8.06
N GLY A 43 7.18 7.88 -8.85
CA GLY A 43 7.27 7.75 -10.31
C GLY A 43 7.10 6.31 -10.86
N GLY A 44 6.96 5.28 -10.00
CA GLY A 44 6.79 3.88 -10.40
C GLY A 44 5.44 3.54 -11.05
N GLY A 45 4.47 4.48 -11.11
CA GLY A 45 3.16 4.27 -11.74
C GLY A 45 1.98 4.20 -10.77
N LYS A 46 2.22 4.11 -9.45
CA LYS A 46 1.16 3.98 -8.42
C LYS A 46 0.04 5.02 -8.55
N THR A 47 0.40 6.31 -8.58
CA THR A 47 -0.57 7.40 -8.68
C THR A 47 -1.37 7.37 -9.97
N THR A 48 -0.75 6.93 -11.08
CA THR A 48 -1.44 6.76 -12.36
C THR A 48 -2.47 5.64 -12.27
N LEU A 49 -2.07 4.48 -11.76
CA LEU A 49 -2.97 3.34 -11.55
C LEU A 49 -4.10 3.69 -10.57
N PHE A 50 -3.78 4.33 -9.44
CA PHE A 50 -4.76 4.82 -8.49
C PHE A 50 -5.80 5.73 -9.17
N ARG A 51 -5.35 6.72 -9.96
CA ARG A 51 -6.26 7.65 -10.66
C ARG A 51 -7.13 6.96 -11.71
N ILE A 52 -6.63 5.92 -12.38
CA ILE A 52 -7.42 5.12 -13.31
C ILE A 52 -8.48 4.32 -12.55
N ILE A 53 -8.10 3.58 -11.51
CA ILE A 53 -9.04 2.77 -10.70
C ILE A 53 -10.11 3.65 -10.06
N THR A 54 -9.75 4.84 -9.57
CA THR A 54 -10.69 5.81 -9.00
C THR A 54 -11.47 6.61 -10.03
N THR A 55 -11.38 6.26 -11.31
CA THR A 55 -12.10 6.91 -12.42
C THR A 55 -11.75 8.39 -12.66
N LEU A 56 -10.59 8.85 -12.15
CA LEU A 56 -10.09 10.22 -12.36
C LEU A 56 -9.31 10.37 -13.65
N LEU A 57 -8.75 9.26 -14.16
CA LEU A 57 -8.12 9.21 -15.48
C LEU A 57 -8.90 8.24 -16.37
N PRO A 58 -9.15 8.60 -17.63
CA PRO A 58 -9.77 7.70 -18.58
C PRO A 58 -8.82 6.55 -18.96
N THR A 59 -9.42 5.42 -19.29
CA THR A 59 -8.72 4.27 -19.88
C THR A 59 -9.54 3.70 -21.03
N THR A 60 -8.93 2.84 -21.84
CA THR A 60 -9.65 2.10 -22.89
C THR A 60 -10.53 1.01 -22.27
N PRO A 61 -11.72 0.72 -22.86
CA PRO A 61 -12.59 -0.36 -22.40
C PRO A 61 -11.88 -1.72 -22.36
N GLY A 62 -12.27 -2.55 -21.38
CA GLY A 62 -11.79 -3.93 -21.25
C GLY A 62 -10.51 -4.11 -20.43
N HIS A 63 -9.82 -3.01 -20.08
CA HIS A 63 -8.55 -3.11 -19.34
C HIS A 63 -8.71 -3.06 -17.82
N VAL A 64 -9.72 -2.38 -17.29
CA VAL A 64 -9.94 -2.26 -15.85
C VAL A 64 -11.40 -2.39 -15.52
N SER A 65 -11.72 -3.28 -14.57
CA SER A 65 -13.08 -3.42 -14.03
C SER A 65 -13.08 -3.41 -12.50
N VAL A 66 -14.19 -2.98 -11.93
CA VAL A 66 -14.47 -2.99 -10.49
C VAL A 66 -15.78 -3.74 -10.27
N PHE A 67 -15.73 -4.84 -9.51
CA PHE A 67 -16.86 -5.78 -9.33
C PHE A 67 -17.52 -6.18 -10.66
N GLY A 68 -16.71 -6.41 -11.70
CA GLY A 68 -17.17 -6.78 -13.04
C GLY A 68 -17.68 -5.61 -13.90
N HIS A 69 -17.75 -4.38 -13.39
CA HIS A 69 -18.12 -3.19 -14.16
C HIS A 69 -16.88 -2.55 -14.77
N ASP A 70 -16.89 -2.35 -16.08
CA ASP A 70 -15.80 -1.71 -16.82
C ASP A 70 -15.71 -0.22 -16.49
N ILE A 71 -14.52 0.25 -16.10
CA ILE A 71 -14.30 1.65 -15.66
C ILE A 71 -14.61 2.65 -16.78
N ALA A 72 -14.30 2.33 -18.02
CA ALA A 72 -14.49 3.25 -19.14
C ALA A 72 -15.96 3.48 -19.47
N ASN A 73 -16.80 2.46 -19.26
CA ASN A 73 -18.22 2.49 -19.62
C ASN A 73 -19.15 2.77 -18.43
N ASP A 74 -18.81 2.26 -17.23
CA ASP A 74 -19.68 2.24 -16.05
C ASP A 74 -19.16 3.11 -14.89
N ALA A 75 -18.35 4.15 -15.15
CA ALA A 75 -17.71 4.97 -14.12
C ALA A 75 -18.70 5.53 -13.08
N GLN A 76 -19.93 5.86 -13.47
CA GLN A 76 -20.95 6.39 -12.56
C GLN A 76 -21.42 5.32 -11.56
N HIS A 77 -21.58 4.08 -12.01
CA HIS A 77 -21.92 2.97 -11.12
C HIS A 77 -20.79 2.68 -10.14
N ILE A 78 -19.55 2.61 -10.65
CA ILE A 78 -18.35 2.35 -9.86
C ILE A 78 -18.17 3.39 -8.74
N ARG A 79 -18.36 4.68 -9.03
CA ARG A 79 -18.28 5.76 -8.03
C ARG A 79 -19.31 5.63 -6.90
N ARG A 80 -20.45 4.95 -7.11
CA ARG A 80 -21.45 4.71 -6.06
C ARG A 80 -21.05 3.59 -5.11
N VAL A 81 -20.24 2.65 -5.56
CA VAL A 81 -19.78 1.49 -4.75
C VAL A 81 -18.35 1.66 -4.23
N MET A 82 -17.73 2.81 -4.52
CA MET A 82 -16.36 3.13 -4.15
C MET A 82 -16.30 4.33 -3.20
N GLY A 83 -15.53 4.22 -2.12
CA GLY A 83 -15.08 5.33 -1.30
C GLY A 83 -13.61 5.62 -1.59
N VAL A 84 -13.25 6.90 -1.69
CA VAL A 84 -11.86 7.30 -2.00
C VAL A 84 -11.36 8.29 -0.96
N VAL A 85 -10.16 8.04 -0.46
CA VAL A 85 -9.42 8.96 0.43
C VAL A 85 -8.12 9.33 -0.27
N PHE A 86 -7.99 10.60 -0.64
CA PHE A 86 -6.81 11.12 -1.33
C PHE A 86 -5.68 11.46 -0.35
N GLN A 87 -4.46 11.60 -0.86
CA GLN A 87 -3.30 12.04 -0.09
C GLN A 87 -3.52 13.43 0.54
N SER A 88 -4.04 14.39 -0.24
CA SER A 88 -4.37 15.71 0.28
C SER A 88 -5.74 15.72 0.94
N PRO A 89 -5.87 16.30 2.15
CA PRO A 89 -7.15 16.40 2.84
C PRO A 89 -8.21 17.16 2.03
N ALA A 90 -9.43 16.61 1.99
CA ALA A 90 -10.59 17.20 1.32
C ALA A 90 -11.69 17.56 2.32
N LEU A 91 -11.30 18.16 3.45
CA LEU A 91 -12.17 18.62 4.54
C LEU A 91 -12.19 20.15 4.60
N ASP A 92 -13.35 20.73 4.92
CA ASP A 92 -13.42 22.15 5.28
C ASP A 92 -13.08 22.31 6.77
N SER A 93 -11.97 22.96 7.06
CA SER A 93 -11.47 23.18 8.41
C SER A 93 -12.37 24.10 9.27
N ARG A 94 -13.24 24.89 8.63
CA ARG A 94 -14.18 25.82 9.27
C ARG A 94 -15.52 25.17 9.63
N LEU A 95 -15.75 23.95 9.19
CA LEU A 95 -16.92 23.15 9.52
C LEU A 95 -16.60 22.15 10.62
N THR A 96 -17.61 21.77 11.38
CA THR A 96 -17.52 20.65 12.31
C THR A 96 -17.39 19.31 11.58
N VAL A 97 -16.98 18.26 12.28
CA VAL A 97 -16.95 16.91 11.76
C VAL A 97 -18.31 16.52 11.17
N THR A 98 -19.39 16.73 11.94
CA THR A 98 -20.76 16.43 11.50
C THR A 98 -21.16 17.23 10.24
N GLU A 99 -20.80 18.49 10.14
CA GLU A 99 -21.14 19.33 8.99
C GLU A 99 -20.38 18.88 7.72
N ASN A 100 -19.10 18.52 7.83
CA ASN A 100 -18.35 17.92 6.74
C ASN A 100 -19.03 16.64 6.21
N LEU A 101 -19.43 15.75 7.13
CA LEU A 101 -20.12 14.51 6.77
C LEU A 101 -21.51 14.76 6.17
N LYS A 102 -22.29 15.71 6.71
CA LYS A 102 -23.59 16.09 6.15
C LYS A 102 -23.47 16.60 4.71
N THR A 103 -22.53 17.52 4.49
CA THR A 103 -22.29 18.07 3.14
C THR A 103 -21.97 16.96 2.15
N HIS A 104 -21.07 16.04 2.53
CA HIS A 104 -20.72 14.90 1.68
C HIS A 104 -21.89 13.95 1.46
N GLY A 105 -22.65 13.62 2.50
CA GLY A 105 -23.81 12.73 2.42
C GLY A 105 -24.88 13.25 1.45
N HIS A 106 -25.10 14.55 1.43
CA HIS A 106 -26.04 15.16 0.47
C HIS A 106 -25.62 14.96 -0.98
N LEU A 107 -24.30 14.95 -1.31
CA LEU A 107 -23.80 14.64 -2.65
C LEU A 107 -24.15 13.22 -3.11
N TYR A 108 -24.30 12.29 -2.15
CA TYR A 108 -24.72 10.90 -2.40
C TYR A 108 -26.23 10.68 -2.26
N GLY A 109 -27.02 11.78 -2.12
CA GLY A 109 -28.48 11.68 -1.99
C GLY A 109 -28.98 11.24 -0.62
N LEU A 110 -28.10 11.16 0.39
CA LEU A 110 -28.50 10.88 1.75
C LEU A 110 -29.08 12.14 2.42
N SER A 111 -30.19 12.00 3.15
CA SER A 111 -30.85 13.14 3.82
C SER A 111 -31.65 12.71 5.05
N GLY A 112 -32.07 13.68 5.86
CA GLY A 112 -32.97 13.48 6.99
C GLY A 112 -32.44 12.47 8.02
N LYS A 113 -33.34 11.63 8.54
CA LYS A 113 -33.03 10.63 9.57
C LYS A 113 -32.01 9.59 9.10
N ARG A 114 -32.07 9.19 7.83
CA ARG A 114 -31.12 8.22 7.25
C ARG A 114 -29.69 8.76 7.29
N LEU A 115 -29.49 10.01 6.88
CA LEU A 115 -28.16 10.65 6.92
C LEU A 115 -27.67 10.79 8.38
N ALA A 116 -28.53 11.21 9.30
CA ALA A 116 -28.17 11.36 10.72
C ALA A 116 -27.73 10.03 11.35
N ALA A 117 -28.48 8.96 11.12
CA ALA A 117 -28.12 7.62 11.60
C ALA A 117 -26.78 7.17 11.00
N ARG A 118 -26.61 7.34 9.68
CA ARG A 118 -25.37 6.92 9.00
C ARG A 118 -24.14 7.69 9.48
N ILE A 119 -24.27 9.00 9.80
CA ILE A 119 -23.19 9.78 10.40
C ILE A 119 -22.81 9.21 11.76
N THR A 120 -23.77 8.87 12.60
CA THR A 120 -23.51 8.25 13.91
C THR A 120 -22.75 6.93 13.74
N ASP A 121 -23.18 6.07 12.81
CA ASP A 121 -22.56 4.78 12.56
C ASP A 121 -21.09 4.95 12.13
N VAL A 122 -20.80 5.80 11.13
CA VAL A 122 -19.43 5.97 10.64
C VAL A 122 -18.53 6.66 11.67
N LEU A 123 -19.04 7.59 12.45
CA LEU A 123 -18.26 8.22 13.54
C LEU A 123 -17.92 7.22 14.65
N THR A 124 -18.82 6.28 14.94
CA THR A 124 -18.55 5.19 15.87
C THR A 124 -17.47 4.25 15.31
N LEU A 125 -17.58 3.87 14.05
CA LEU A 125 -16.60 3.01 13.37
C LEU A 125 -15.18 3.56 13.40
N VAL A 126 -15.01 4.89 13.26
CA VAL A 126 -13.70 5.55 13.26
C VAL A 126 -13.30 6.14 14.60
N ALA A 127 -14.03 5.81 15.68
CA ALA A 127 -13.82 6.31 17.05
C ALA A 127 -13.76 7.86 17.15
N LEU A 128 -14.74 8.54 16.55
CA LEU A 128 -14.89 10.00 16.56
C LEU A 128 -16.27 10.46 17.06
N ALA A 129 -17.06 9.60 17.70
CA ALA A 129 -18.41 9.93 18.15
C ALA A 129 -18.42 11.09 19.15
N ASP A 130 -17.45 11.16 20.05
CA ASP A 130 -17.24 12.22 21.05
C ASP A 130 -16.72 13.55 20.46
N ARG A 131 -16.24 13.53 19.22
CA ARG A 131 -15.67 14.67 18.48
C ARG A 131 -16.57 15.20 17.38
N ALA A 132 -17.80 14.70 17.29
CA ALA A 132 -18.74 15.02 16.21
C ALA A 132 -19.00 16.52 16.00
N GLN A 133 -18.91 17.32 17.07
CA GLN A 133 -19.15 18.77 17.06
C GLN A 133 -17.87 19.60 17.06
N ASP A 134 -16.69 18.98 17.10
CA ASP A 134 -15.42 19.69 17.03
C ASP A 134 -15.21 20.23 15.60
N PHE A 135 -14.63 21.42 15.50
CA PHE A 135 -14.20 21.96 14.20
C PHE A 135 -13.03 21.15 13.64
N VAL A 136 -13.10 20.76 12.37
CA VAL A 136 -12.05 19.94 11.75
C VAL A 136 -10.67 20.60 11.82
N GLY A 137 -10.61 21.94 11.73
CA GLY A 137 -9.36 22.69 11.86
C GLY A 137 -8.67 22.61 13.23
N THR A 138 -9.36 22.15 14.27
CA THR A 138 -8.79 21.99 15.63
C THR A 138 -8.30 20.56 15.90
N LEU A 139 -8.57 19.62 14.98
CA LEU A 139 -8.21 18.23 15.13
C LEU A 139 -6.74 17.98 14.71
N SER A 140 -6.11 17.01 15.36
CA SER A 140 -4.80 16.50 14.90
C SER A 140 -4.91 15.90 13.50
N GLY A 141 -3.79 15.80 12.77
CA GLY A 141 -3.76 15.19 11.43
C GLY A 141 -4.34 13.77 11.40
N GLY A 142 -4.08 12.96 12.44
CA GLY A 142 -4.65 11.62 12.57
C GLY A 142 -6.17 11.63 12.72
N LEU A 143 -6.71 12.54 13.53
CA LEU A 143 -8.16 12.69 13.69
C LEU A 143 -8.81 13.22 12.40
N GLN A 144 -8.18 14.17 11.70
CA GLN A 144 -8.65 14.62 10.38
C GLN A 144 -8.68 13.46 9.37
N ARG A 145 -7.65 12.60 9.38
CA ARG A 145 -7.61 11.41 8.51
C ARG A 145 -8.76 10.45 8.80
N ARG A 146 -9.11 10.25 10.06
CA ARG A 146 -10.29 9.46 10.44
C ARG A 146 -11.59 10.09 9.95
N VAL A 147 -11.72 11.42 9.97
CA VAL A 147 -12.89 12.12 9.38
C VAL A 147 -12.98 11.88 7.89
N GLU A 148 -11.86 11.87 7.16
CA GLU A 148 -11.85 11.55 5.72
C GLU A 148 -12.28 10.11 5.44
N ILE A 149 -11.84 9.16 6.25
CA ILE A 149 -12.28 7.76 6.15
C ILE A 149 -13.78 7.67 6.45
N ALA A 150 -14.27 8.31 7.52
CA ALA A 150 -15.70 8.37 7.82
C ALA A 150 -16.52 8.94 6.65
N LYS A 151 -16.00 10.01 6.01
CA LYS A 151 -16.59 10.60 4.82
C LYS A 151 -16.67 9.61 3.66
N ALA A 152 -15.57 8.88 3.38
CA ALA A 152 -15.51 7.88 2.32
C ALA A 152 -16.43 6.66 2.60
N LEU A 153 -16.66 6.32 3.87
CA LEU A 153 -17.53 5.21 4.31
C LEU A 153 -19.02 5.58 4.34
N LEU A 154 -19.34 6.87 4.31
CA LEU A 154 -20.73 7.34 4.46
C LEU A 154 -21.70 6.72 3.43
N PRO A 155 -21.33 6.57 2.12
CA PRO A 155 -22.18 5.94 1.12
C PRO A 155 -22.18 4.41 1.12
N GLU A 156 -21.63 3.75 2.13
CA GLU A 156 -21.52 2.27 2.23
C GLU A 156 -20.77 1.64 1.05
N PRO A 157 -19.53 2.05 0.81
CA PRO A 157 -18.78 1.53 -0.34
C PRO A 157 -18.43 0.05 -0.16
N LYS A 158 -18.44 -0.70 -1.27
CA LYS A 158 -17.88 -2.07 -1.34
C LYS A 158 -16.36 -2.07 -1.50
N LEU A 159 -15.80 -0.99 -2.06
CA LEU A 159 -14.37 -0.78 -2.26
C LEU A 159 -13.94 0.55 -1.64
N LEU A 160 -12.99 0.51 -0.73
CA LEU A 160 -12.34 1.69 -0.15
C LEU A 160 -10.93 1.80 -0.72
N VAL A 161 -10.64 2.91 -1.41
CA VAL A 161 -9.33 3.18 -2.02
C VAL A 161 -8.66 4.34 -1.30
N LEU A 162 -7.44 4.09 -0.79
CA LEU A 162 -6.73 5.02 0.10
C LEU A 162 -5.35 5.35 -0.50
N ASP A 163 -5.11 6.63 -0.78
CA ASP A 163 -3.81 7.10 -1.24
C ASP A 163 -2.99 7.60 -0.04
N GLU A 164 -1.89 6.90 0.25
CA GLU A 164 -0.98 7.16 1.36
C GLU A 164 -1.70 7.51 2.70
N PRO A 165 -2.57 6.62 3.21
CA PRO A 165 -3.47 6.98 4.31
C PRO A 165 -2.77 7.27 5.65
N SER A 166 -1.51 6.85 5.81
CA SER A 166 -0.73 7.00 7.05
C SER A 166 0.33 8.11 7.00
N THR A 167 0.43 8.84 5.88
CA THR A 167 1.41 9.93 5.74
C THR A 167 1.14 11.04 6.76
N GLY A 168 2.19 11.46 7.47
CA GLY A 168 2.11 12.51 8.50
C GLY A 168 1.51 12.07 9.83
N LEU A 169 1.17 10.78 10.02
CA LEU A 169 0.69 10.24 11.28
C LEU A 169 1.86 9.78 12.17
N ASP A 170 1.72 10.01 13.47
CA ASP A 170 2.60 9.40 14.46
C ASP A 170 2.40 7.87 14.52
N PRO A 171 3.36 7.10 15.12
CA PRO A 171 3.28 5.64 15.15
C PRO A 171 2.03 5.08 15.86
N GLY A 172 1.47 5.80 16.85
CA GLY A 172 0.25 5.42 17.55
C GLY A 172 -0.97 5.55 16.65
N ALA A 173 -1.18 6.75 16.08
CA ALA A 173 -2.27 7.03 15.16
C ALA A 173 -2.25 6.13 13.92
N ARG A 174 -1.05 5.74 13.46
CA ARG A 174 -0.88 4.80 12.36
C ARG A 174 -1.39 3.41 12.70
N ARG A 175 -1.01 2.86 13.86
CA ARG A 175 -1.51 1.55 14.32
C ARG A 175 -3.03 1.54 14.43
N GLU A 176 -3.60 2.55 15.07
CA GLU A 176 -5.05 2.70 15.20
C GLU A 176 -5.75 2.78 13.84
N LEU A 177 -5.14 3.46 12.84
CA LEU A 177 -5.67 3.49 11.47
C LEU A 177 -5.75 2.09 10.87
N TRP A 178 -4.67 1.28 11.00
CA TRP A 178 -4.65 -0.08 10.46
C TRP A 178 -5.66 -0.99 11.17
N ASP A 179 -5.78 -0.90 12.48
CA ASP A 179 -6.77 -1.66 13.25
C ASP A 179 -8.21 -1.31 12.82
N HIS A 180 -8.47 -0.03 12.51
CA HIS A 180 -9.76 0.39 11.97
C HIS A 180 -10.02 -0.15 10.55
N LEU A 181 -9.04 -0.11 9.65
CA LEU A 181 -9.18 -0.64 8.29
C LEU A 181 -9.40 -2.15 8.28
N ASP A 182 -8.67 -2.88 9.12
CA ASP A 182 -8.84 -4.32 9.27
C ASP A 182 -10.23 -4.67 9.85
N ASN A 183 -10.69 -3.92 10.85
CA ASN A 183 -12.03 -4.08 11.38
C ASN A 183 -13.12 -3.84 10.32
N LEU A 184 -12.97 -2.83 9.45
CA LEU A 184 -13.88 -2.56 8.34
C LEU A 184 -13.96 -3.74 7.36
N LYS A 185 -12.82 -4.34 7.02
CA LYS A 185 -12.76 -5.53 6.19
C LYS A 185 -13.55 -6.69 6.80
N HIS A 186 -13.32 -6.97 8.08
CA HIS A 186 -13.96 -8.11 8.75
C HIS A 186 -15.44 -7.90 9.09
N THR A 187 -15.85 -6.68 9.44
CA THR A 187 -17.24 -6.41 9.88
C THR A 187 -18.18 -6.07 8.74
N LEU A 188 -17.70 -5.37 7.72
CA LEU A 188 -18.51 -4.90 6.59
C LEU A 188 -18.24 -5.64 5.28
N GLY A 189 -17.23 -6.52 5.22
CA GLY A 189 -16.80 -7.16 3.99
C GLY A 189 -16.27 -6.17 2.95
N THR A 190 -15.86 -4.98 3.37
CA THR A 190 -15.34 -3.93 2.48
C THR A 190 -13.97 -4.33 1.96
N THR A 191 -13.78 -4.30 0.66
CA THR A 191 -12.45 -4.44 0.04
C THR A 191 -11.65 -3.16 0.29
N VAL A 192 -10.39 -3.28 0.68
CA VAL A 192 -9.51 -2.14 0.91
C VAL A 192 -8.33 -2.18 -0.05
N MET A 193 -8.18 -1.15 -0.88
CA MET A 193 -6.98 -0.94 -1.68
C MET A 193 -6.22 0.27 -1.15
N LEU A 194 -4.91 0.14 -0.97
CA LEU A 194 -4.09 1.23 -0.45
C LEU A 194 -2.76 1.36 -1.20
N THR A 195 -2.25 2.61 -1.24
CA THR A 195 -0.90 2.92 -1.71
C THR A 195 -0.07 3.34 -0.50
N PRO A 196 0.55 2.41 0.25
CA PRO A 196 1.28 2.78 1.45
C PRO A 196 2.61 3.43 1.09
N HIS A 197 3.03 4.39 1.91
CA HIS A 197 4.38 4.93 1.84
C HIS A 197 5.38 4.06 2.64
N LEU A 198 4.90 3.37 3.66
CA LEU A 198 5.70 2.50 4.54
C LEU A 198 5.33 1.04 4.32
N MET A 199 6.33 0.17 4.41
CA MET A 199 6.17 -1.27 4.18
C MET A 199 5.30 -1.98 5.21
N ASP A 200 5.29 -1.50 6.48
CA ASP A 200 4.50 -2.08 7.58
C ASP A 200 3.00 -2.21 7.27
N ALA A 201 2.49 -1.33 6.44
CA ALA A 201 1.10 -1.38 5.98
C ALA A 201 0.87 -2.46 4.92
N ALA A 202 1.83 -2.63 4.02
CA ALA A 202 1.77 -3.66 3.00
C ALA A 202 1.93 -5.06 3.61
N GLU A 203 2.78 -5.21 4.63
CA GLU A 203 2.97 -6.46 5.37
C GLU A 203 1.69 -6.98 6.04
N LYS A 204 0.73 -6.08 6.34
CA LYS A 204 -0.57 -6.43 6.91
C LYS A 204 -1.66 -6.68 5.86
N SER A 205 -1.37 -6.48 4.59
CA SER A 205 -2.34 -6.67 3.51
C SER A 205 -2.40 -8.14 3.08
N ASP A 206 -3.56 -8.59 2.60
CA ASP A 206 -3.72 -9.97 2.12
C ASP A 206 -2.92 -10.21 0.83
N ARG A 207 -2.79 -9.17 -0.02
CA ARG A 207 -1.96 -9.22 -1.24
C ARG A 207 -1.24 -7.91 -1.48
N VAL A 208 -0.09 -8.02 -2.10
CA VAL A 208 0.79 -6.90 -2.46
C VAL A 208 1.15 -6.98 -3.93
N ALA A 209 1.02 -5.85 -4.61
CA ALA A 209 1.56 -5.62 -5.95
C ALA A 209 2.71 -4.61 -5.87
N VAL A 210 3.84 -4.91 -6.47
CA VAL A 210 4.99 -4.01 -6.53
C VAL A 210 5.14 -3.45 -7.93
N LEU A 211 5.02 -2.12 -8.07
CA LEU A 211 5.22 -1.40 -9.32
C LEU A 211 6.61 -0.75 -9.35
N HIS A 212 7.34 -0.96 -10.44
CA HIS A 212 8.60 -0.28 -10.71
C HIS A 212 8.66 0.14 -12.19
N GLU A 213 8.96 1.41 -12.44
CA GLU A 213 9.05 1.98 -13.81
C GLU A 213 7.84 1.67 -14.72
N GLY A 214 6.65 1.63 -14.12
CA GLY A 214 5.40 1.32 -14.83
C GLY A 214 5.09 -0.16 -15.00
N HIS A 215 5.99 -1.06 -14.61
CA HIS A 215 5.80 -2.51 -14.66
C HIS A 215 5.36 -3.09 -13.32
N LEU A 216 4.56 -4.14 -13.35
CA LEU A 216 4.29 -4.99 -12.20
C LEU A 216 5.46 -5.97 -12.06
N VAL A 217 6.31 -5.80 -11.02
CA VAL A 217 7.52 -6.61 -10.83
C VAL A 217 7.34 -7.74 -9.82
N ALA A 218 6.38 -7.61 -8.89
CA ALA A 218 6.02 -8.68 -7.96
C ALA A 218 4.52 -8.62 -7.60
N LEU A 219 3.90 -9.78 -7.37
CA LEU A 219 2.50 -9.91 -6.99
C LEU A 219 2.28 -11.18 -6.16
N GLY A 220 1.88 -11.05 -4.91
CA GLY A 220 1.65 -12.20 -4.02
C GLY A 220 1.13 -11.79 -2.65
N SER A 221 0.96 -12.75 -1.74
CA SER A 221 0.85 -12.40 -0.33
C SER A 221 2.22 -11.92 0.20
N PRO A 222 2.27 -11.10 1.27
CA PRO A 222 3.53 -10.69 1.86
C PRO A 222 4.45 -11.88 2.17
N ASP A 223 3.89 -12.94 2.75
CA ASP A 223 4.63 -14.14 3.13
C ASP A 223 5.19 -14.89 1.90
N ASP A 224 4.41 -15.03 0.83
CA ASP A 224 4.87 -15.67 -0.41
C ASP A 224 6.01 -14.87 -1.04
N LEU A 225 5.87 -13.55 -1.14
CA LEU A 225 6.89 -12.68 -1.71
C LEU A 225 8.20 -12.71 -0.91
N VAL A 226 8.11 -12.69 0.40
CA VAL A 226 9.29 -12.81 1.28
C VAL A 226 9.93 -14.19 1.17
N ALA A 227 9.13 -15.24 1.00
CA ALA A 227 9.64 -16.62 0.83
C ALA A 227 10.41 -16.81 -0.49
N GLU A 228 10.13 -16.01 -1.55
CA GLU A 228 10.88 -16.06 -2.81
C GLU A 228 12.37 -15.74 -2.63
N ILE A 229 12.74 -14.90 -1.66
CA ILE A 229 14.14 -14.55 -1.35
C ILE A 229 14.89 -15.75 -0.75
N GLY A 230 14.20 -16.58 0.00
CA GLY A 230 14.71 -17.87 0.50
C GLY A 230 15.85 -17.78 1.48
N GLY A 231 15.56 -17.66 2.77
CA GLY A 231 16.55 -17.76 3.83
C GLY A 231 16.67 -16.53 4.71
N ASP A 232 17.90 -16.19 5.08
CA ASP A 232 18.22 -15.00 5.88
C ASP A 232 18.91 -13.97 4.98
N VAL A 233 18.71 -12.69 5.27
CA VAL A 233 19.44 -11.56 4.69
C VAL A 233 20.56 -11.18 5.66
N ILE A 234 21.79 -11.16 5.17
CA ILE A 234 22.98 -10.78 5.94
C ILE A 234 23.47 -9.44 5.38
N MET A 235 23.54 -8.43 6.23
CA MET A 235 24.08 -7.11 5.91
C MET A 235 25.42 -6.95 6.63
N ILE A 236 26.50 -6.65 5.89
CA ILE A 236 27.86 -6.52 6.44
C ILE A 236 28.36 -5.10 6.19
N THR A 237 28.73 -4.42 7.26
CA THR A 237 29.39 -3.13 7.20
C THR A 237 30.91 -3.34 7.10
N SER A 238 31.56 -2.70 6.14
CA SER A 238 32.99 -2.78 5.91
C SER A 238 33.50 -1.43 5.40
N LYS A 239 34.79 -1.14 5.63
CA LYS A 239 35.48 0.02 5.08
C LYS A 239 35.68 -0.10 3.56
N THR A 240 35.70 -1.30 3.04
CA THR A 240 35.92 -1.64 1.63
C THR A 240 34.90 -2.62 1.12
N PRO A 241 33.59 -2.24 1.05
CA PRO A 241 32.49 -3.19 0.79
C PRO A 241 32.63 -3.88 -0.58
N SER A 242 33.05 -3.19 -1.62
CA SER A 242 33.21 -3.80 -2.95
C SER A 242 34.32 -4.87 -2.98
N VAL A 243 35.44 -4.62 -2.31
CA VAL A 243 36.53 -5.60 -2.22
C VAL A 243 36.10 -6.81 -1.41
N LEU A 244 35.44 -6.58 -0.26
CA LEU A 244 34.92 -7.66 0.58
C LEU A 244 33.88 -8.51 -0.17
N ALA A 245 33.03 -7.89 -0.97
CA ALA A 245 32.01 -8.58 -1.77
C ALA A 245 32.68 -9.55 -2.79
N GLU A 246 33.71 -9.07 -3.51
CA GLU A 246 34.47 -9.90 -4.45
C GLU A 246 35.20 -11.05 -3.75
N ASP A 247 35.78 -10.82 -2.60
CA ASP A 247 36.49 -11.82 -1.82
C ASP A 247 35.54 -12.89 -1.25
N ILE A 248 34.36 -12.47 -0.79
CA ILE A 248 33.28 -13.40 -0.36
C ILE A 248 32.84 -14.26 -1.52
N HIS A 249 32.53 -13.65 -2.67
CA HIS A 249 32.13 -14.36 -3.88
C HIS A 249 33.19 -15.38 -4.30
N ARG A 250 34.46 -14.98 -4.33
CA ARG A 250 35.57 -15.85 -4.71
C ARG A 250 35.78 -17.03 -3.76
N ARG A 251 35.62 -16.79 -2.44
CA ARG A 251 35.90 -17.81 -1.42
C ARG A 251 34.76 -18.79 -1.20
N PHE A 252 33.52 -18.31 -1.23
CA PHE A 252 32.35 -19.10 -0.87
C PHE A 252 31.43 -19.40 -2.05
N GLY A 253 31.69 -18.84 -3.24
CA GLY A 253 30.81 -18.98 -4.42
C GLY A 253 29.41 -18.37 -4.20
N GLN A 254 29.28 -17.45 -3.23
CA GLN A 254 28.03 -16.85 -2.82
C GLN A 254 27.75 -15.65 -3.71
N ASP A 255 26.48 -15.50 -4.15
CA ASP A 255 26.04 -14.26 -4.76
C ASP A 255 25.99 -13.13 -3.74
N VAL A 256 26.65 -12.04 -4.07
CA VAL A 256 26.85 -10.90 -3.18
C VAL A 256 26.54 -9.61 -3.92
N SER A 257 25.81 -8.73 -3.29
CA SER A 257 25.56 -7.35 -3.79
C SER A 257 26.09 -6.31 -2.83
N VAL A 258 26.40 -5.13 -3.35
CA VAL A 258 26.78 -3.97 -2.53
C VAL A 258 25.64 -2.95 -2.61
N VAL A 259 25.02 -2.68 -1.47
CA VAL A 259 23.86 -1.79 -1.36
C VAL A 259 24.14 -0.77 -0.25
N ASP A 260 24.12 0.52 -0.58
CA ASP A 260 24.40 1.65 0.35
C ASP A 260 25.69 1.49 1.15
N GLY A 261 26.74 1.00 0.50
CA GLY A 261 28.03 0.83 1.16
C GLY A 261 28.09 -0.36 2.13
N CYS A 262 27.08 -1.23 2.16
CA CYS A 262 27.09 -2.49 2.88
C CYS A 262 27.10 -3.66 1.89
N VAL A 263 27.73 -4.75 2.28
CA VAL A 263 27.70 -6.02 1.55
C VAL A 263 26.43 -6.74 1.96
N ARG A 264 25.62 -7.18 0.99
CA ARG A 264 24.37 -7.92 1.20
C ARG A 264 24.46 -9.32 0.62
N ILE A 265 24.04 -10.29 1.41
CA ILE A 265 24.02 -11.72 1.06
C ILE A 265 22.65 -12.28 1.41
N GLU A 266 22.08 -13.05 0.50
CA GLU A 266 20.86 -13.85 0.71
C GLU A 266 21.27 -15.31 0.82
N ARG A 267 20.95 -15.97 1.95
CA ARG A 267 21.37 -17.35 2.17
C ARG A 267 20.49 -18.09 3.17
N THR A 268 20.21 -19.36 2.87
CA THR A 268 19.66 -20.29 3.86
C THR A 268 20.67 -20.51 4.99
N ASN A 269 20.20 -20.52 6.27
CA ASN A 269 21.05 -20.65 7.46
C ASN A 269 22.12 -19.55 7.59
N GLY A 270 21.75 -18.30 7.33
CA GLY A 270 22.66 -17.16 7.41
C GLY A 270 23.39 -17.02 8.75
N ARG A 271 22.74 -17.38 9.87
CA ARG A 271 23.33 -17.28 11.20
C ARG A 271 24.59 -18.15 11.37
N SER A 272 24.62 -19.35 10.82
CA SER A 272 25.83 -20.21 10.90
C SER A 272 26.95 -19.66 10.01
N PHE A 273 26.61 -19.06 8.89
CA PHE A 273 27.55 -18.48 7.96
C PHE A 273 28.29 -17.24 8.50
N VAL A 274 27.69 -16.52 9.44
CA VAL A 274 28.34 -15.35 10.09
C VAL A 274 29.66 -15.72 10.74
N SER A 275 29.73 -16.85 11.44
CA SER A 275 30.98 -17.32 12.08
C SER A 275 32.08 -17.59 11.05
N GLU A 276 31.71 -18.26 9.94
CA GLU A 276 32.62 -18.55 8.83
C GLU A 276 33.12 -17.27 8.16
N LEU A 277 32.25 -16.25 8.03
CA LEU A 277 32.60 -14.94 7.47
C LEU A 277 33.61 -14.19 8.32
N ILE A 278 33.36 -14.11 9.64
CA ILE A 278 34.25 -13.39 10.57
C ILE A 278 35.62 -14.05 10.61
N GLU A 279 35.67 -15.40 10.64
CA GLU A 279 36.94 -16.14 10.62
C GLU A 279 37.68 -15.99 9.28
N ALA A 280 36.94 -15.89 8.18
CA ALA A 280 37.53 -15.81 6.84
C ALA A 280 38.13 -14.45 6.53
N PHE A 281 37.57 -13.36 7.09
CA PHE A 281 37.92 -11.97 6.76
C PHE A 281 38.20 -11.14 8.01
N PRO A 282 39.21 -11.50 8.81
CA PRO A 282 39.53 -10.82 10.07
C PRO A 282 39.92 -9.35 9.79
N GLY A 283 39.26 -8.43 10.51
CA GLY A 283 39.53 -7.00 10.40
C GLY A 283 38.93 -6.30 9.17
N GLN A 284 38.20 -7.03 8.30
CA GLN A 284 37.48 -6.43 7.17
C GLN A 284 35.98 -6.21 7.46
N VAL A 285 35.48 -6.84 8.52
CA VAL A 285 34.09 -6.78 8.95
C VAL A 285 33.96 -5.87 10.15
N ASP A 286 33.32 -4.72 9.99
CA ASP A 286 33.09 -3.75 11.08
C ASP A 286 31.75 -4.05 11.82
N GLY A 287 30.78 -4.64 11.14
CA GLY A 287 29.48 -5.04 11.72
C GLY A 287 28.72 -6.01 10.84
N ILE A 288 27.91 -6.88 11.47
CA ILE A 288 27.01 -7.81 10.77
C ILE A 288 25.62 -7.73 11.41
N ALA A 289 24.60 -7.60 10.55
CA ALA A 289 23.20 -7.79 10.90
C ALA A 289 22.63 -8.97 10.12
N VAL A 290 21.87 -9.85 10.79
CA VAL A 290 21.18 -10.98 10.16
C VAL A 290 19.72 -10.90 10.51
N GLY A 291 18.87 -10.89 9.49
CA GLY A 291 17.42 -10.82 9.64
C GLY A 291 16.69 -11.76 8.70
N LYS A 292 15.39 -11.92 8.92
CA LYS A 292 14.51 -12.49 7.92
C LYS A 292 14.30 -11.45 6.82
N PRO A 293 14.09 -11.88 5.55
CA PRO A 293 13.73 -10.97 4.47
C PRO A 293 12.44 -10.19 4.80
N THR A 294 12.35 -8.99 4.26
CA THR A 294 11.20 -8.08 4.36
C THR A 294 10.68 -7.75 2.96
N LEU A 295 9.55 -7.07 2.85
CA LEU A 295 9.07 -6.56 1.55
C LEU A 295 10.05 -5.54 0.93
N GLU A 296 10.86 -4.85 1.73
CA GLU A 296 11.94 -3.99 1.23
C GLU A 296 13.01 -4.82 0.50
N ASP A 297 13.33 -5.99 1.05
CA ASP A 297 14.25 -6.94 0.41
C ASP A 297 13.67 -7.53 -0.88
N VAL A 298 12.36 -7.79 -0.92
CA VAL A 298 11.65 -8.20 -2.16
C VAL A 298 11.78 -7.12 -3.23
N PHE A 299 11.53 -5.86 -2.87
CA PHE A 299 11.68 -4.75 -3.80
C PHE A 299 13.11 -4.65 -4.33
N LEU A 300 14.10 -4.70 -3.44
CA LEU A 300 15.51 -4.67 -3.82
C LEU A 300 15.91 -5.86 -4.71
N HIS A 301 15.41 -7.05 -4.41
CA HIS A 301 15.67 -8.26 -5.21
C HIS A 301 15.19 -8.11 -6.66
N HIS A 302 13.96 -7.60 -6.85
CA HIS A 302 13.37 -7.46 -8.19
C HIS A 302 13.86 -6.24 -8.97
N THR A 303 14.35 -5.19 -8.30
CA THR A 303 14.67 -3.90 -8.96
C THR A 303 16.14 -3.55 -8.92
N GLY A 304 16.92 -4.18 -8.03
CA GLY A 304 18.31 -3.79 -7.75
C GLY A 304 18.45 -2.44 -7.03
N GLN A 305 17.33 -1.82 -6.60
CA GLN A 305 17.28 -0.51 -5.98
C GLN A 305 16.62 -0.61 -4.60
N ARG A 306 17.06 0.21 -3.65
CA ARG A 306 16.37 0.33 -2.36
C ARG A 306 15.09 1.14 -2.47
N TRP A 307 14.19 0.81 -1.57
CA TRP A 307 12.99 1.61 -1.32
C TRP A 307 13.39 2.98 -0.75
N SER A 308 13.01 4.09 -1.40
CA SER A 308 13.33 5.47 -1.01
C SER A 308 12.06 6.30 -0.83
#